data_ae5acf8ebbf143ac1339562153c28a38
#
_entry.id   ae5acf8ebbf143ac1339562153c28a38
#
_cell.length_a   1.000
_cell.length_b   1.000
_cell.length_c   1.000
_cell.angle_alpha   90.00
_cell.angle_beta   90.00
_cell.angle_gamma   90.00
#
_symmetry.space_group_name_H-M   'P 1'
#
loop_
_entity.id
_entity.type
_entity.pdbx_description
1 polymer ?
#
loop_
_entity_poly.entity_id
_entity_poly.type
_entity_poly.pdbx_seq_one_letter_code
_entity_poly.pdbx_strand_id
1 'polypeptide(L)'
;MQVVFADWQNKAMLDIGKDMIAKRHSKTGAERGEAYANLSMRFLRALFNFAIAQYEDGSGHAILRENPVMRLTQTRAWYRVDRRQTVIKPHQLAPWYQAILSLKQDQLSKQSALVADYLLFLLFTGLRRQEAATLKWSDIDLNDRSFTLTDTKNREPLTLPLTDFISDLLRSRKAATDSEYVFAGDGKAGYLIEPRRQVQKVTELSGVSF
;
A
#
# COMPACT_ATOMS: atom_id res chain seq x y z
N MET A 1 1.64 14.09 4.36
CA MET A 1 0.83 14.93 5.28
C MET A 1 1.52 16.25 5.62
N GLN A 2 2.78 16.26 6.04
CA GLN A 2 3.53 17.50 6.30
C GLN A 2 3.45 18.54 5.18
N VAL A 3 3.38 18.10 3.91
CA VAL A 3 3.35 19.01 2.75
C VAL A 3 2.00 19.75 2.59
N VAL A 4 0.86 19.13 2.97
CA VAL A 4 -0.47 19.75 2.80
C VAL A 4 -0.81 20.73 3.93
N PHE A 5 -0.32 20.44 5.13
CA PHE A 5 -0.63 21.17 6.34
C PHE A 5 0.61 21.81 7.00
N ALA A 6 1.69 22.03 6.22
CA ALA A 6 2.93 22.59 6.74
C ALA A 6 2.73 23.94 7.44
N ASP A 7 1.90 24.79 6.84
CA ASP A 7 1.55 26.12 7.37
C ASP A 7 0.55 26.07 8.54
N TRP A 8 0.04 24.88 8.89
CA TRP A 8 -0.88 24.69 10.02
C TRP A 8 -0.23 23.99 11.21
N GLN A 9 1.04 23.56 11.09
CA GLN A 9 1.71 22.81 12.16
C GLN A 9 1.75 23.53 13.51
N ASN A 10 1.89 24.86 13.47
CA ASN A 10 1.95 25.69 14.66
C ASN A 10 0.62 26.48 14.90
N LYS A 11 -0.44 26.15 14.15
CA LYS A 11 -1.74 26.77 14.32
C LYS A 11 -2.55 26.00 15.35
N ALA A 12 -3.17 26.72 16.29
CA ALA A 12 -4.09 26.08 17.23
C ALA A 12 -5.26 25.43 16.47
N MET A 13 -5.66 24.23 16.88
CA MET A 13 -6.77 23.52 16.22
C MET A 13 -8.08 24.30 16.29
N LEU A 14 -8.29 25.10 17.32
CA LEU A 14 -9.42 25.98 17.48
C LEU A 14 -9.51 27.07 16.38
N ASP A 15 -8.37 27.46 15.80
CA ASP A 15 -8.29 28.45 14.74
C ASP A 15 -8.52 27.89 13.33
N ILE A 16 -8.66 26.57 13.20
CA ILE A 16 -8.89 25.90 11.91
C ILE A 16 -10.40 25.82 11.67
N GLY A 17 -10.94 26.82 10.99
CA GLY A 17 -12.36 26.91 10.69
C GLY A 17 -12.80 26.15 9.42
N LYS A 18 -14.12 26.02 9.29
CA LYS A 18 -14.79 25.30 8.17
C LYS A 18 -14.39 25.83 6.79
N ASP A 19 -14.23 27.15 6.64
CA ASP A 19 -13.85 27.76 5.36
C ASP A 19 -12.39 27.48 4.99
N MET A 20 -11.50 27.40 5.98
CA MET A 20 -10.11 26.98 5.77
C MET A 20 -10.04 25.55 5.28
N ILE A 21 -10.87 24.66 5.82
CA ILE A 21 -10.99 23.27 5.35
C ILE A 21 -11.43 23.22 3.89
N ALA A 22 -12.51 23.91 3.55
CA ALA A 22 -13.05 23.92 2.18
C ALA A 22 -12.02 24.46 1.17
N LYS A 23 -11.37 25.58 1.48
CA LYS A 23 -10.31 26.18 0.63
C LYS A 23 -9.12 25.24 0.48
N ARG A 24 -8.65 24.63 1.57
CA ARG A 24 -7.52 23.69 1.53
C ARG A 24 -7.84 22.43 0.72
N HIS A 25 -9.05 21.88 0.87
CA HIS A 25 -9.51 20.74 0.10
C HIS A 25 -9.52 21.04 -1.40
N SER A 26 -10.14 22.14 -1.81
CA SER A 26 -10.18 22.57 -3.21
C SER A 26 -8.79 22.84 -3.78
N LYS A 27 -7.94 23.58 -3.07
CA LYS A 27 -6.56 23.85 -3.47
C LYS A 27 -5.75 22.55 -3.64
N THR A 28 -5.83 21.63 -2.68
CA THR A 28 -5.12 20.36 -2.75
C THR A 28 -5.62 19.50 -3.92
N GLY A 29 -6.93 19.53 -4.19
CA GLY A 29 -7.52 18.83 -5.34
C GLY A 29 -6.95 19.31 -6.67
N ALA A 30 -6.86 20.62 -6.85
CA ALA A 30 -6.31 21.24 -8.06
C ALA A 30 -4.81 20.99 -8.24
N GLU A 31 -4.02 21.07 -7.15
CA GLU A 31 -2.55 20.98 -7.21
C GLU A 31 -2.03 19.56 -7.19
N ARG A 32 -2.72 18.60 -6.54
CA ARG A 32 -2.21 17.26 -6.22
C ARG A 32 -3.17 16.13 -6.55
N GLY A 33 -4.33 16.46 -7.07
CA GLY A 33 -5.38 15.51 -7.43
C GLY A 33 -6.40 15.24 -6.31
N GLU A 34 -7.60 14.92 -6.74
CA GLU A 34 -8.82 14.77 -5.93
C GLU A 34 -8.70 13.66 -4.87
N ALA A 35 -8.11 12.51 -5.24
CA ALA A 35 -7.91 11.40 -4.32
C ALA A 35 -7.00 11.78 -3.14
N TYR A 36 -5.94 12.55 -3.43
CA TYR A 36 -5.00 13.00 -2.41
C TYR A 36 -5.62 14.07 -1.50
N ALA A 37 -6.42 14.96 -2.05
CA ALA A 37 -7.20 15.93 -1.27
C ALA A 37 -8.15 15.24 -0.28
N ASN A 38 -8.92 14.26 -0.77
CA ASN A 38 -9.80 13.46 0.07
C ASN A 38 -9.04 12.72 1.18
N LEU A 39 -7.90 12.09 0.85
CA LEU A 39 -7.07 11.38 1.82
C LEU A 39 -6.56 12.32 2.91
N SER A 40 -6.07 13.49 2.52
CA SER A 40 -5.56 14.51 3.44
C SER A 40 -6.65 15.00 4.41
N MET A 41 -7.86 15.22 3.91
CA MET A 41 -8.98 15.65 4.76
C MET A 41 -9.51 14.53 5.66
N ARG A 42 -9.49 13.26 5.22
CA ARG A 42 -9.83 12.12 6.08
C ARG A 42 -8.86 11.98 7.25
N PHE A 43 -7.57 12.17 7.00
CA PHE A 43 -6.56 12.20 8.07
C PHE A 43 -6.82 13.34 9.04
N LEU A 44 -7.04 14.56 8.55
CA LEU A 44 -7.32 15.72 9.40
C LEU A 44 -8.60 15.50 10.21
N ARG A 45 -9.64 14.90 9.62
CA ARG A 45 -10.87 14.53 10.32
C ARG A 45 -10.61 13.59 11.49
N ALA A 46 -9.73 12.60 11.28
CA ALA A 46 -9.36 11.66 12.36
C ALA A 46 -8.63 12.39 13.50
N LEU A 47 -7.73 13.33 13.19
CA LEU A 47 -7.04 14.13 14.21
C LEU A 47 -8.02 15.01 15.01
N PHE A 48 -8.98 15.67 14.35
CA PHE A 48 -10.01 16.44 15.05
C PHE A 48 -10.90 15.56 15.92
N ASN A 49 -11.34 14.41 15.43
CA ASN A 49 -12.13 13.47 16.23
C ASN A 49 -11.34 12.98 17.46
N PHE A 50 -10.06 12.66 17.29
CA PHE A 50 -9.20 12.30 18.41
C PHE A 50 -9.10 13.44 19.43
N ALA A 51 -8.87 14.67 18.98
CA ALA A 51 -8.72 15.82 19.86
C ALA A 51 -10.03 16.15 20.61
N ILE A 52 -11.19 16.01 19.95
CA ILE A 52 -12.51 16.18 20.59
C ILE A 52 -12.73 15.14 21.70
N ALA A 53 -12.31 13.89 21.46
CA ALA A 53 -12.49 12.82 22.45
C ALA A 53 -11.45 12.84 23.58
N GLN A 54 -10.27 13.44 23.35
CA GLN A 54 -9.15 13.38 24.29
C GLN A 54 -9.04 14.61 25.18
N TYR A 55 -9.43 15.80 24.70
CA TYR A 55 -9.17 17.03 25.40
C TYR A 55 -10.46 17.70 25.89
N GLU A 56 -10.56 17.81 27.22
CA GLU A 56 -11.69 18.42 27.92
C GLU A 56 -11.23 19.68 28.67
N ASP A 57 -12.15 20.57 28.92
CA ASP A 57 -11.97 21.74 29.80
C ASP A 57 -12.12 21.32 31.28
N GLY A 58 -11.92 22.30 32.18
CA GLY A 58 -12.06 22.07 33.63
C GLY A 58 -13.49 21.69 34.10
N SER A 59 -14.47 21.70 33.20
CA SER A 59 -15.88 21.34 33.45
C SER A 59 -16.24 19.99 32.80
N GLY A 60 -15.27 19.29 32.20
CA GLY A 60 -15.47 18.00 31.53
C GLY A 60 -16.11 18.11 30.14
N HIS A 61 -16.11 19.29 29.53
CA HIS A 61 -16.60 19.47 28.18
C HIS A 61 -15.45 19.46 27.16
N ALA A 62 -15.67 18.87 26.00
CA ALA A 62 -14.69 18.89 24.92
C ALA A 62 -14.29 20.33 24.56
N ILE A 63 -12.99 20.63 24.54
CA ILE A 63 -12.45 21.94 24.16
C ILE A 63 -12.84 22.29 22.71
N LEU A 64 -12.82 21.29 21.82
CA LEU A 64 -13.26 21.39 20.44
C LEU A 64 -14.71 20.92 20.35
N ARG A 65 -15.63 21.83 20.09
CA ARG A 65 -17.09 21.55 20.06
C ARG A 65 -17.52 20.74 18.84
N GLU A 66 -16.85 20.92 17.71
CA GLU A 66 -17.19 20.25 16.45
C GLU A 66 -15.94 20.00 15.60
N ASN A 67 -16.06 19.03 14.70
CA ASN A 67 -15.03 18.76 13.71
C ASN A 67 -15.26 19.60 12.44
N PRO A 68 -14.41 20.58 12.13
CA PRO A 68 -14.63 21.48 10.99
C PRO A 68 -14.60 20.77 9.64
N VAL A 69 -13.95 19.59 9.55
CA VAL A 69 -13.91 18.78 8.33
C VAL A 69 -15.28 18.21 7.96
N MET A 70 -16.22 18.14 8.91
CA MET A 70 -17.60 17.74 8.63
C MET A 70 -18.30 18.65 7.63
N ARG A 71 -17.81 19.88 7.45
CA ARG A 71 -18.26 20.80 6.39
C ARG A 71 -18.29 20.12 5.03
N LEU A 72 -17.25 19.36 4.68
CA LEU A 72 -17.16 18.65 3.37
C LEU A 72 -18.27 17.61 3.19
N THR A 73 -18.68 16.95 4.28
CA THR A 73 -19.80 15.99 4.26
C THR A 73 -21.13 16.70 4.15
N GLN A 74 -21.34 17.73 4.96
CA GLN A 74 -22.58 18.50 5.00
C GLN A 74 -22.89 19.22 3.68
N THR A 75 -21.85 19.70 3.00
CA THR A 75 -21.96 20.37 1.69
C THR A 75 -21.78 19.45 0.49
N ARG A 76 -21.60 18.14 0.71
CA ARG A 76 -21.31 17.14 -0.34
C ARG A 76 -20.08 17.50 -1.20
N ALA A 77 -19.08 18.16 -0.59
CA ALA A 77 -17.90 18.67 -1.30
C ALA A 77 -16.77 17.66 -1.44
N TRP A 78 -16.92 16.43 -0.95
CA TRP A 78 -15.96 15.36 -1.22
C TRP A 78 -15.91 15.06 -2.71
N TYR A 79 -14.71 14.98 -3.27
CA TYR A 79 -14.53 14.55 -4.66
C TYR A 79 -15.00 13.11 -4.85
N ARG A 80 -15.62 12.84 -5.99
CA ARG A 80 -15.96 11.49 -6.41
C ARG A 80 -14.72 10.87 -7.06
N VAL A 81 -14.06 9.99 -6.34
CA VAL A 81 -12.89 9.26 -6.84
C VAL A 81 -13.29 7.83 -7.14
N ASP A 82 -13.27 7.47 -8.41
CA ASP A 82 -13.58 6.12 -8.84
C ASP A 82 -12.46 5.15 -8.42
N ARG A 83 -12.89 3.91 -8.10
CA ARG A 83 -11.96 2.84 -7.74
C ARG A 83 -11.16 2.46 -8.98
N ARG A 84 -9.84 2.32 -8.85
CA ARG A 84 -9.02 1.75 -9.92
C ARG A 84 -9.56 0.36 -10.29
N GLN A 85 -9.76 0.14 -11.58
CA GLN A 85 -10.22 -1.13 -12.15
C GLN A 85 -9.13 -1.76 -13.04
N THR A 86 -7.85 -1.49 -12.70
CA THR A 86 -6.73 -2.05 -13.45
C THR A 86 -6.65 -3.55 -13.15
N VAL A 87 -6.83 -4.36 -14.19
CA VAL A 87 -6.78 -5.83 -14.15
C VAL A 87 -6.03 -6.30 -15.37
N ILE A 88 -5.14 -7.26 -15.22
CA ILE A 88 -4.51 -7.93 -16.36
C ILE A 88 -5.57 -8.80 -17.04
N LYS A 89 -5.95 -8.44 -18.28
CA LYS A 89 -6.93 -9.18 -19.04
C LYS A 89 -6.32 -10.50 -19.58
N PRO A 90 -7.14 -11.54 -19.90
CA PRO A 90 -6.60 -12.83 -20.36
C PRO A 90 -5.62 -12.71 -21.54
N HIS A 91 -5.92 -11.88 -22.53
CA HIS A 91 -5.04 -11.65 -23.69
C HIS A 91 -3.75 -10.87 -23.37
N GLN A 92 -3.68 -10.20 -22.20
CA GLN A 92 -2.51 -9.45 -21.74
C GLN A 92 -1.59 -10.32 -20.86
N LEU A 93 -2.07 -11.48 -20.40
CA LEU A 93 -1.33 -12.30 -19.45
C LEU A 93 -0.04 -12.88 -20.08
N ALA A 94 -0.09 -13.33 -21.33
CA ALA A 94 1.08 -13.88 -22.01
C ALA A 94 2.18 -12.82 -22.23
N PRO A 95 1.93 -11.64 -22.82
CA PRO A 95 2.98 -10.62 -22.94
C PRO A 95 3.49 -10.13 -21.58
N TRP A 96 2.63 -10.02 -20.56
CA TRP A 96 3.03 -9.66 -19.21
C TRP A 96 3.96 -10.73 -18.59
N TYR A 97 3.62 -12.01 -18.73
CA TYR A 97 4.43 -13.11 -18.22
C TYR A 97 5.81 -13.16 -18.91
N GLN A 98 5.87 -12.97 -20.24
CA GLN A 98 7.13 -12.89 -20.98
C GLN A 98 8.01 -11.72 -20.51
N ALA A 99 7.42 -10.57 -20.24
CA ALA A 99 8.14 -9.43 -19.69
C ALA A 99 8.75 -9.71 -18.30
N ILE A 100 8.05 -10.48 -17.47
CA ILE A 100 8.59 -10.93 -16.17
C ILE A 100 9.73 -11.92 -16.36
N LEU A 101 9.61 -12.86 -17.28
CA LEU A 101 10.71 -13.79 -17.58
C LEU A 101 11.96 -13.03 -18.08
N SER A 102 11.78 -12.02 -18.93
CA SER A 102 12.86 -11.16 -19.38
C SER A 102 13.47 -10.37 -18.22
N LEU A 103 12.66 -9.89 -17.28
CA LEU A 103 13.14 -9.22 -16.07
C LEU A 103 13.97 -10.18 -15.19
N LYS A 104 13.56 -11.43 -15.09
CA LYS A 104 14.27 -12.48 -14.32
C LYS A 104 15.65 -12.79 -14.90
N GLN A 105 15.82 -12.71 -16.22
CA GLN A 105 17.07 -12.94 -16.94
C GLN A 105 18.02 -11.73 -16.93
N ASP A 106 17.57 -10.59 -16.41
CA ASP A 106 18.37 -9.37 -16.32
C ASP A 106 19.50 -9.53 -15.29
N GLN A 107 20.67 -9.92 -15.78
CA GLN A 107 21.88 -10.16 -14.97
C GLN A 107 22.46 -8.86 -14.36
N LEU A 108 22.03 -7.70 -14.82
CA LEU A 108 22.52 -6.40 -14.35
C LEU A 108 22.02 -6.04 -12.96
N SER A 109 20.97 -6.71 -12.47
CA SER A 109 20.40 -6.42 -11.16
C SER A 109 19.85 -7.66 -10.46
N LYS A 110 20.49 -8.04 -9.33
CA LYS A 110 19.97 -9.10 -8.44
C LYS A 110 18.53 -8.81 -7.99
N GLN A 111 18.17 -7.54 -7.88
CA GLN A 111 16.83 -7.12 -7.51
C GLN A 111 15.80 -7.41 -8.61
N SER A 112 16.19 -7.44 -9.89
CA SER A 112 15.28 -7.77 -11.01
C SER A 112 14.74 -9.20 -10.90
N ALA A 113 15.58 -10.18 -10.63
CA ALA A 113 15.18 -11.56 -10.45
C ALA A 113 14.26 -11.73 -9.20
N LEU A 114 14.60 -11.05 -8.10
CA LEU A 114 13.78 -11.04 -6.88
C LEU A 114 12.38 -10.50 -7.15
N VAL A 115 12.30 -9.36 -7.86
CA VAL A 115 11.00 -8.73 -8.17
C VAL A 115 10.21 -9.57 -9.17
N ALA A 116 10.85 -10.21 -10.13
CA ALA A 116 10.19 -11.14 -11.04
C ALA A 116 9.52 -12.28 -10.27
N ASP A 117 10.25 -12.93 -9.36
CA ASP A 117 9.73 -14.00 -8.50
C ASP A 117 8.58 -13.49 -7.60
N TYR A 118 8.71 -12.29 -7.06
CA TYR A 118 7.67 -11.65 -6.24
C TYR A 118 6.38 -11.40 -7.04
N LEU A 119 6.48 -10.90 -8.27
CA LEU A 119 5.32 -10.66 -9.12
C LEU A 119 4.63 -11.96 -9.53
N LEU A 120 5.40 -13.01 -9.83
CA LEU A 120 4.85 -14.35 -10.07
C LEU A 120 4.18 -14.94 -8.84
N PHE A 121 4.79 -14.78 -7.67
CA PHE A 121 4.21 -15.21 -6.40
C PHE A 121 2.86 -14.53 -6.15
N LEU A 122 2.77 -13.20 -6.34
CA LEU A 122 1.52 -12.46 -6.24
C LEU A 122 0.45 -12.96 -7.23
N LEU A 123 0.83 -13.21 -8.49
CA LEU A 123 -0.10 -13.69 -9.51
C LEU A 123 -0.73 -15.03 -9.13
N PHE A 124 0.09 -15.98 -8.67
CA PHE A 124 -0.35 -17.35 -8.41
C PHE A 124 -0.97 -17.57 -7.03
N THR A 125 -0.74 -16.65 -6.07
CA THR A 125 -1.30 -16.76 -4.72
C THR A 125 -2.47 -15.81 -4.47
N GLY A 126 -2.58 -14.72 -5.24
CA GLY A 126 -3.58 -13.68 -5.01
C GLY A 126 -3.40 -12.90 -3.71
N LEU A 127 -2.25 -12.99 -3.06
CA LEU A 127 -1.97 -12.28 -1.81
C LEU A 127 -1.97 -10.76 -1.99
N ARG A 128 -2.27 -10.06 -0.91
CA ARG A 128 -2.01 -8.61 -0.87
C ARG A 128 -0.52 -8.35 -0.94
N ARG A 129 -0.18 -7.25 -1.60
CA ARG A 129 1.21 -6.83 -1.82
C ARG A 129 2.06 -6.87 -0.54
N GLN A 130 1.51 -6.36 0.56
CA GLN A 130 2.22 -6.32 1.84
C GLN A 130 2.36 -7.72 2.47
N GLU A 131 1.32 -8.54 2.42
CA GLU A 131 1.35 -9.91 2.93
C GLU A 131 2.45 -10.73 2.25
N ALA A 132 2.55 -10.65 0.92
CA ALA A 132 3.63 -11.32 0.19
C ALA A 132 5.02 -10.72 0.49
N ALA A 133 5.14 -9.39 0.59
CA ALA A 133 6.42 -8.73 0.83
C ALA A 133 7.00 -9.05 2.21
N THR A 134 6.15 -9.18 3.24
CA THR A 134 6.55 -9.48 4.61
C THR A 134 6.58 -10.96 4.96
N LEU A 135 6.32 -11.85 3.99
CA LEU A 135 6.34 -13.30 4.20
C LEU A 135 7.73 -13.77 4.63
N LYS A 136 7.78 -14.53 5.71
CA LYS A 136 9.02 -15.10 6.27
C LYS A 136 9.18 -16.55 5.91
N TRP A 137 10.40 -17.03 5.92
CA TRP A 137 10.68 -18.46 5.74
C TRP A 137 10.13 -19.34 6.87
N SER A 138 9.95 -18.78 8.06
CA SER A 138 9.27 -19.44 9.19
C SER A 138 7.80 -19.74 8.95
N ASP A 139 7.19 -19.03 8.02
CA ASP A 139 5.77 -19.15 7.69
C ASP A 139 5.52 -20.16 6.56
N ILE A 140 6.59 -20.76 6.02
CA ILE A 140 6.54 -21.69 4.87
C ILE A 140 6.96 -23.10 5.31
N ASP A 141 6.09 -24.05 5.06
CA ASP A 141 6.41 -25.47 5.12
C ASP A 141 6.55 -26.04 3.70
N LEU A 142 7.81 -26.28 3.29
CA LEU A 142 8.09 -26.85 1.97
C LEU A 142 7.84 -28.36 1.91
N ASN A 143 7.75 -29.05 3.06
CA ASN A 143 7.46 -30.47 3.12
C ASN A 143 5.96 -30.71 3.00
N ASP A 144 5.17 -29.99 3.80
CA ASP A 144 3.70 -30.01 3.73
C ASP A 144 3.15 -29.18 2.56
N ARG A 145 4.05 -28.50 1.82
CA ARG A 145 3.70 -27.68 0.67
C ARG A 145 2.62 -26.65 0.99
N SER A 146 2.82 -25.92 2.09
CA SER A 146 1.90 -24.90 2.56
C SER A 146 2.64 -23.68 3.07
N PHE A 147 1.93 -22.57 3.22
CA PHE A 147 2.41 -21.40 3.94
C PHE A 147 1.24 -20.78 4.73
N THR A 148 1.58 -20.14 5.84
CA THR A 148 0.60 -19.55 6.77
C THR A 148 0.81 -18.05 6.89
N LEU A 149 -0.24 -17.29 6.64
CA LEU A 149 -0.28 -15.85 6.91
C LEU A 149 -0.79 -15.63 8.34
N THR A 150 0.04 -15.13 9.22
CA THR A 150 -0.30 -14.90 10.63
C THR A 150 -0.97 -13.54 10.86
N ASP A 151 -0.58 -12.51 10.08
CA ASP A 151 -1.12 -11.15 10.18
C ASP A 151 -2.05 -10.85 8.99
N THR A 152 -3.28 -11.36 9.05
CA THR A 152 -4.31 -11.06 8.09
C THR A 152 -5.17 -9.87 8.55
N LYS A 153 -5.88 -9.23 7.62
CA LYS A 153 -6.81 -8.13 7.93
C LYS A 153 -7.85 -8.49 9.00
N ASN A 154 -8.20 -9.77 9.08
CA ASN A 154 -9.21 -10.27 10.03
C ASN A 154 -8.58 -10.83 11.33
N ARG A 155 -7.23 -10.78 11.47
CA ARG A 155 -6.47 -11.35 12.60
C ARG A 155 -6.64 -12.87 12.78
N GLU A 156 -7.10 -13.57 11.76
CA GLU A 156 -7.18 -15.03 11.74
C GLU A 156 -6.06 -15.57 10.83
N PRO A 157 -5.27 -16.56 11.29
CA PRO A 157 -4.27 -17.19 10.44
C PRO A 157 -4.92 -17.83 9.22
N LEU A 158 -4.29 -17.68 8.06
CA LEU A 158 -4.74 -18.28 6.81
C LEU A 158 -3.64 -19.16 6.25
N THR A 159 -3.86 -20.47 6.20
CA THR A 159 -2.95 -21.43 5.58
C THR A 159 -3.39 -21.73 4.15
N LEU A 160 -2.47 -21.60 3.20
CA LEU A 160 -2.69 -21.82 1.78
C LEU A 160 -1.73 -22.90 1.24
N PRO A 161 -2.18 -23.76 0.31
CA PRO A 161 -1.31 -24.75 -0.31
C PRO A 161 -0.35 -24.09 -1.32
N LEU A 162 0.83 -24.70 -1.49
CA LEU A 162 1.79 -24.36 -2.53
C LEU A 162 1.57 -25.23 -3.77
N THR A 163 1.41 -24.61 -4.93
CA THR A 163 1.47 -25.31 -6.21
C THR A 163 2.91 -25.77 -6.49
N ASP A 164 3.11 -26.73 -7.43
CA ASP A 164 4.44 -27.18 -7.84
C ASP A 164 5.31 -26.00 -8.28
N PHE A 165 4.76 -25.13 -9.12
CA PHE A 165 5.45 -23.95 -9.61
C PHE A 165 5.93 -23.03 -8.48
N ILE A 166 5.08 -22.75 -7.50
CA ILE A 166 5.43 -21.88 -6.36
C ILE A 166 6.42 -22.58 -5.42
N SER A 167 6.29 -23.90 -5.21
CA SER A 167 7.26 -24.68 -4.42
C SER A 167 8.65 -24.60 -5.01
N ASP A 168 8.78 -24.76 -6.33
CA ASP A 168 10.07 -24.70 -7.03
C ASP A 168 10.66 -23.28 -7.02
N LEU A 169 9.81 -22.27 -7.21
CA LEU A 169 10.19 -20.86 -7.07
C LEU A 169 10.75 -20.59 -5.67
N LEU A 170 10.06 -21.03 -4.62
CA LEU A 170 10.48 -20.82 -3.23
C LEU A 170 11.76 -21.58 -2.89
N ARG A 171 11.94 -22.83 -3.36
CA ARG A 171 13.19 -23.59 -3.19
C ARG A 171 14.37 -22.86 -3.83
N SER A 172 14.21 -22.40 -5.06
CA SER A 172 15.24 -21.61 -5.76
C SER A 172 15.59 -20.33 -5.00
N ARG A 173 14.59 -19.64 -4.46
CA ARG A 173 14.81 -18.45 -3.67
C ARG A 173 15.49 -18.73 -2.33
N LYS A 174 15.12 -19.80 -1.64
CA LYS A 174 15.75 -20.20 -0.37
C LYS A 174 17.24 -20.44 -0.52
N ALA A 175 17.65 -21.04 -1.64
CA ALA A 175 19.06 -21.26 -1.96
C ALA A 175 19.83 -19.96 -2.28
N ALA A 176 19.13 -18.87 -2.61
CA ALA A 176 19.73 -17.60 -3.04
C ALA A 176 19.78 -16.51 -1.95
N THR A 177 19.29 -16.76 -0.73
CA THR A 177 19.23 -15.76 0.34
C THR A 177 19.31 -16.37 1.73
N ASP A 178 20.03 -15.69 2.63
CA ASP A 178 20.09 -15.97 4.07
C ASP A 178 19.14 -15.07 4.89
N SER A 179 18.36 -14.22 4.22
CA SER A 179 17.41 -13.34 4.88
C SER A 179 16.28 -14.12 5.56
N GLU A 180 15.70 -13.59 6.63
CA GLU A 180 14.48 -14.14 7.23
C GLU A 180 13.26 -14.00 6.31
N TYR A 181 13.26 -13.00 5.39
CA TYR A 181 12.18 -12.75 4.44
C TYR A 181 12.38 -13.47 3.12
N VAL A 182 11.29 -13.99 2.55
CA VAL A 182 11.28 -14.62 1.22
C VAL A 182 11.68 -13.63 0.14
N PHE A 183 11.16 -12.41 0.24
CA PHE A 183 11.45 -11.31 -0.66
C PHE A 183 12.23 -10.23 0.09
N ALA A 184 13.51 -10.50 0.29
CA ALA A 184 14.42 -9.61 1.00
C ALA A 184 14.59 -8.27 0.28
N GLY A 185 14.76 -7.20 1.06
CA GLY A 185 15.04 -5.86 0.57
C GLY A 185 16.28 -5.26 1.23
N ASP A 186 16.98 -4.39 0.52
CA ASP A 186 18.22 -3.75 1.00
C ASP A 186 17.97 -2.59 2.01
N GLY A 187 16.70 -2.27 2.28
CA GLY A 187 16.32 -1.20 3.20
C GLY A 187 16.26 -1.64 4.66
N LYS A 188 16.09 -0.68 5.57
CA LYS A 188 15.98 -0.92 7.03
C LYS A 188 14.86 -1.90 7.42
N ALA A 189 13.85 -2.08 6.57
CA ALA A 189 12.74 -3.01 6.82
C ALA A 189 13.11 -4.48 6.58
N GLY A 190 14.21 -4.77 5.87
CA GLY A 190 14.68 -6.10 5.55
C GLY A 190 13.88 -6.84 4.47
N TYR A 191 12.72 -6.35 4.07
CA TYR A 191 11.86 -6.91 3.03
C TYR A 191 11.67 -5.94 1.85
N LEU A 192 11.16 -6.46 0.73
CA LEU A 192 10.95 -5.70 -0.51
C LEU A 192 9.90 -4.60 -0.33
N ILE A 193 10.31 -3.34 -0.55
CA ILE A 193 9.42 -2.18 -0.53
C ILE A 193 9.30 -1.61 -1.94
N GLU A 194 8.07 -1.51 -2.45
CA GLU A 194 7.69 -0.81 -3.69
C GLU A 194 8.71 -0.86 -4.84
N PRO A 195 8.82 -1.96 -5.60
CA PRO A 195 9.78 -2.11 -6.69
C PRO A 195 9.34 -1.33 -7.95
N ARG A 196 9.19 0.00 -7.85
CA ARG A 196 8.62 0.86 -8.89
C ARG A 196 9.36 0.75 -10.24
N ARG A 197 10.70 0.71 -10.22
CA ARG A 197 11.51 0.64 -11.43
C ARG A 197 11.28 -0.66 -12.19
N GLN A 198 11.25 -1.79 -11.49
CA GLN A 198 11.04 -3.10 -12.09
C GLN A 198 9.61 -3.25 -12.59
N VAL A 199 8.61 -2.78 -11.82
CA VAL A 199 7.20 -2.73 -12.25
C VAL A 199 7.05 -1.88 -13.51
N GLN A 200 7.68 -0.70 -13.56
CA GLN A 200 7.68 0.16 -14.74
C GLN A 200 8.31 -0.55 -15.94
N LYS A 201 9.45 -1.22 -15.75
CA LYS A 201 10.13 -1.99 -16.82
C LYS A 201 9.23 -3.10 -17.37
N VAL A 202 8.51 -3.83 -16.50
CA VAL A 202 7.52 -4.84 -16.94
C VAL A 202 6.38 -4.18 -17.72
N THR A 203 5.89 -3.03 -17.27
CA THR A 203 4.84 -2.26 -17.97
C THR A 203 5.31 -1.83 -19.36
N GLU A 204 6.52 -1.31 -19.48
CA GLU A 204 7.11 -0.88 -20.75
C GLU A 204 7.32 -2.05 -21.73
N LEU A 205 7.83 -3.18 -21.25
CA LEU A 205 8.08 -4.36 -22.08
C LEU A 205 6.80 -5.06 -22.52
N SER A 206 5.79 -5.09 -21.66
CA SER A 206 4.53 -5.81 -21.94
C SER A 206 3.45 -4.94 -22.58
N GLY A 207 3.53 -3.62 -22.44
CA GLY A 207 2.44 -2.70 -22.74
C GLY A 207 1.24 -2.83 -21.79
N VAL A 208 1.38 -3.55 -20.67
CA VAL A 208 0.30 -3.85 -19.71
C VAL A 208 0.50 -3.03 -18.44
N SER A 209 -0.48 -2.18 -18.11
CA SER A 209 -0.54 -1.49 -16.81
C SER A 209 -1.23 -2.36 -15.77
N PHE A 210 -0.64 -2.52 -14.58
CA PHE A 210 -1.13 -3.40 -13.50
C PHE A 210 -0.81 -2.85 -12.10
#